data_cd29367d820a2756b5ecfce968dad7af
#
_entry.id   cd29367d820a2756b5ecfce968dad7af
#
_cell.length_a   1.000
_cell.length_b   1.000
_cell.length_c   1.000
_cell.angle_alpha   90.00
_cell.angle_beta   90.00
_cell.angle_gamma   90.00
#
_symmetry.space_group_name_H-M   'P 1'
#
loop_
_entity.id
_entity.type
_entity.pdbx_description
1 polymer ?
#
loop_
_entity_poly.entity_id
_entity_poly.type
_entity_poly.pdbx_seq_one_letter_code
_entity_poly.pdbx_strand_id
1 'polypeptide(L)'
;MKMPAMGLGTFRLKGEPLLATLNTGLALGYRHIDTAQIYDNESEVGEVLATTSVPRSDIYLTTKVWTSEFAEGKLIPSLKTSLEKLRTDYLDLALIHWPSPNDEVPMAVYLEQLVEAKSLGLTREIGVSNFTVTQLKDAIDILGPGAIAHQQVEIHPLLQNRKVVEFCQEQGIAITAYMPLAYGKVLSEPILMEIGKYHKVSAAQVSLAWLLAQGMTVIPSSTKREHQAANLAALEVSLSSEEMAQIATLERGERCADPDFAPVWD
;
A
#
# COMPACT_ATOMS: atom_id res chain seq x y z
N MET A 1 5.92 -12.77 9.36
CA MET A 1 6.29 -11.46 9.96
C MET A 1 5.07 -10.56 9.88
N LYS A 2 4.81 -9.72 10.90
CA LYS A 2 3.75 -8.71 10.83
C LYS A 2 4.20 -7.58 9.88
N MET A 3 3.28 -7.03 9.08
CA MET A 3 3.57 -5.89 8.20
C MET A 3 4.04 -4.68 9.03
N PRO A 4 5.21 -4.08 8.70
CA PRO A 4 5.64 -2.82 9.32
C PRO A 4 4.66 -1.67 8.99
N ALA A 5 4.40 -0.80 9.96
CA ALA A 5 3.46 0.30 9.79
C ALA A 5 3.94 1.37 8.77
N MET A 6 5.25 1.41 8.49
CA MET A 6 5.85 2.30 7.49
C MET A 6 6.57 1.48 6.42
N GLY A 7 6.19 1.66 5.15
CA GLY A 7 6.80 1.02 4.00
C GLY A 7 7.35 2.02 2.98
N LEU A 8 8.09 1.51 2.01
CA LEU A 8 8.58 2.25 0.85
C LEU A 8 7.72 1.91 -0.36
N GLY A 9 6.96 2.88 -0.86
CA GLY A 9 6.29 2.79 -2.15
C GLY A 9 7.27 3.00 -3.31
N THR A 10 7.17 2.18 -4.36
CA THR A 10 8.06 2.24 -5.53
C THR A 10 7.38 2.79 -6.79
N PHE A 11 6.13 3.21 -6.70
CA PHE A 11 5.40 3.76 -7.84
C PHE A 11 6.15 4.92 -8.50
N ARG A 12 6.26 4.89 -9.84
CA ARG A 12 7.00 5.87 -10.68
C ARG A 12 8.52 5.93 -10.47
N LEU A 13 9.10 5.03 -9.68
CA LEU A 13 10.54 4.93 -9.54
C LEU A 13 11.08 3.79 -10.42
N LYS A 14 12.16 4.06 -11.17
CA LYS A 14 12.85 3.09 -12.05
C LYS A 14 14.36 3.33 -12.03
N GLY A 15 15.13 2.30 -12.43
CA GLY A 15 16.56 2.38 -12.60
C GLY A 15 17.32 2.87 -11.36
N GLU A 16 18.42 3.60 -11.58
CA GLU A 16 19.29 4.10 -10.51
C GLU A 16 18.55 4.86 -9.38
N PRO A 17 17.56 5.75 -9.65
CA PRO A 17 16.79 6.40 -8.61
C PRO A 17 16.05 5.40 -7.69
N LEU A 18 15.53 4.30 -8.22
CA LEU A 18 14.87 3.26 -7.43
C LEU A 18 15.88 2.49 -6.60
N LEU A 19 16.99 2.03 -7.22
CA LEU A 19 18.07 1.32 -6.51
C LEU A 19 18.59 2.13 -5.34
N ALA A 20 18.91 3.41 -5.57
CA ALA A 20 19.37 4.31 -4.52
C ALA A 20 18.33 4.52 -3.41
N THR A 21 17.04 4.66 -3.78
CA THR A 21 15.91 4.82 -2.85
C THR A 21 15.79 3.62 -1.92
N LEU A 22 15.80 2.40 -2.47
CA LEU A 22 15.64 1.18 -1.69
C LEU A 22 16.85 0.91 -0.80
N ASN A 23 18.07 1.04 -1.32
CA ASN A 23 19.29 0.89 -0.53
C ASN A 23 19.34 1.87 0.65
N THR A 24 19.00 3.13 0.39
CA THR A 24 18.93 4.17 1.43
C THR A 24 17.87 3.83 2.48
N GLY A 25 16.68 3.43 2.03
CA GLY A 25 15.58 3.09 2.92
C GLY A 25 15.89 1.87 3.80
N LEU A 26 16.45 0.80 3.25
CA LEU A 26 16.88 -0.37 4.03
C LEU A 26 17.95 -0.01 5.05
N ALA A 27 18.91 0.85 4.67
CA ALA A 27 19.95 1.36 5.58
C ALA A 27 19.37 2.26 6.71
N LEU A 28 18.27 2.97 6.46
CA LEU A 28 17.54 3.77 7.46
C LEU A 28 16.66 2.92 8.38
N GLY A 29 16.39 1.65 8.04
CA GLY A 29 15.58 0.76 8.85
C GLY A 29 14.20 0.44 8.29
N TYR A 30 13.86 0.85 7.06
CA TYR A 30 12.66 0.35 6.40
C TYR A 30 12.74 -1.18 6.24
N ARG A 31 11.61 -1.85 6.44
CA ARG A 31 11.48 -3.31 6.33
C ARG A 31 10.22 -3.74 5.57
N HIS A 32 9.55 -2.80 4.89
CA HIS A 32 8.43 -3.09 3.99
C HIS A 32 8.68 -2.38 2.66
N ILE A 33 8.64 -3.14 1.57
CA ILE A 33 8.76 -2.66 0.19
C ILE A 33 7.45 -2.99 -0.53
N ASP A 34 6.83 -1.97 -1.13
CA ASP A 34 5.60 -2.10 -1.91
C ASP A 34 5.86 -1.77 -3.38
N THR A 35 5.64 -2.75 -4.25
CA THR A 35 5.74 -2.64 -5.70
C THR A 35 4.48 -3.17 -6.40
N ALA A 36 4.50 -3.31 -7.73
CA ALA A 36 3.44 -3.91 -8.52
C ALA A 36 3.95 -4.31 -9.92
N GLN A 37 3.31 -5.30 -10.54
CA GLN A 37 3.63 -5.76 -11.89
C GLN A 37 3.64 -4.61 -12.92
N ILE A 38 2.60 -3.76 -12.89
CA ILE A 38 2.44 -2.64 -13.83
C ILE A 38 3.48 -1.53 -13.66
N TYR A 39 4.20 -1.48 -12.53
CA TYR A 39 5.23 -0.45 -12.32
C TYR A 39 6.47 -0.74 -13.18
N ASP A 40 6.61 -1.98 -13.68
CA ASP A 40 7.72 -2.40 -14.52
C ASP A 40 9.08 -2.08 -13.87
N ASN A 41 9.20 -2.41 -12.59
CA ASN A 41 10.36 -2.15 -11.76
C ASN A 41 10.67 -3.28 -10.75
N GLU A 42 9.96 -4.43 -10.85
CA GLU A 42 10.18 -5.58 -9.96
C GLU A 42 11.61 -6.13 -10.08
N SER A 43 12.24 -6.01 -11.26
CA SER A 43 13.61 -6.49 -11.47
C SER A 43 14.64 -5.69 -10.67
N GLU A 44 14.49 -4.36 -10.59
CA GLU A 44 15.35 -3.50 -9.79
C GLU A 44 15.12 -3.74 -8.29
N VAL A 45 13.87 -3.96 -7.88
CA VAL A 45 13.57 -4.37 -6.49
C VAL A 45 14.30 -5.69 -6.18
N GLY A 46 14.22 -6.67 -7.09
CA GLY A 46 14.91 -7.95 -6.98
C GLY A 46 16.45 -7.83 -6.92
N GLU A 47 17.03 -6.88 -7.65
CA GLU A 47 18.46 -6.58 -7.56
C GLU A 47 18.86 -6.11 -6.16
N VAL A 48 18.09 -5.20 -5.57
CA VAL A 48 18.34 -4.74 -4.21
C VAL A 48 18.14 -5.86 -3.20
N LEU A 49 17.09 -6.67 -3.33
CA LEU A 49 16.84 -7.81 -2.43
C LEU A 49 17.99 -8.84 -2.47
N ALA A 50 18.59 -9.05 -3.65
CA ALA A 50 19.70 -10.01 -3.82
C ALA A 50 21.05 -9.49 -3.30
N THR A 51 21.21 -8.16 -3.18
CA THR A 51 22.50 -7.53 -2.83
C THR A 51 22.52 -6.92 -1.43
N THR A 52 21.36 -6.69 -0.82
CA THR A 52 21.30 -6.14 0.54
C THR A 52 21.82 -7.10 1.60
N SER A 53 22.39 -6.55 2.67
CA SER A 53 22.74 -7.32 3.87
C SER A 53 21.56 -7.64 4.79
N VAL A 54 20.38 -7.07 4.52
CA VAL A 54 19.15 -7.34 5.27
C VAL A 54 18.60 -8.70 4.85
N PRO A 55 18.42 -9.66 5.76
CA PRO A 55 17.84 -10.95 5.40
C PRO A 55 16.47 -10.82 4.74
N ARG A 56 16.18 -11.63 3.70
CA ARG A 56 14.86 -11.66 3.06
C ARG A 56 13.71 -11.85 4.05
N SER A 57 13.93 -12.65 5.09
CA SER A 57 12.96 -12.90 6.17
C SER A 57 12.59 -11.66 6.98
N ASP A 58 13.43 -10.63 6.96
CA ASP A 58 13.24 -9.39 7.69
C ASP A 58 12.64 -8.28 6.82
N ILE A 59 12.34 -8.57 5.55
CA ILE A 59 11.71 -7.67 4.61
C ILE A 59 10.31 -8.17 4.29
N TYR A 60 9.28 -7.34 4.59
CA TYR A 60 7.92 -7.56 4.15
C TYR A 60 7.79 -7.04 2.72
N LEU A 61 7.54 -7.94 1.77
CA LEU A 61 7.50 -7.65 0.34
C LEU A 61 6.08 -7.78 -0.19
N THR A 62 5.57 -6.70 -0.77
CA THR A 62 4.25 -6.64 -1.42
C THR A 62 4.42 -6.42 -2.92
N THR A 63 3.73 -7.21 -3.74
CA THR A 63 3.47 -6.88 -5.14
C THR A 63 1.98 -7.02 -5.46
N LYS A 64 1.56 -6.54 -6.65
CA LYS A 64 0.16 -6.49 -7.05
C LYS A 64 0.01 -7.06 -8.45
N VAL A 65 -1.00 -7.93 -8.61
CA VAL A 65 -1.36 -8.51 -9.91
C VAL A 65 -2.15 -7.50 -10.71
N TRP A 66 -1.72 -7.27 -11.94
CA TRP A 66 -2.41 -6.35 -12.85
C TRP A 66 -3.62 -7.00 -13.52
N THR A 67 -4.56 -6.19 -13.94
CA THR A 67 -5.87 -6.62 -14.48
C THR A 67 -5.77 -7.50 -15.73
N SER A 68 -4.71 -7.38 -16.54
CA SER A 68 -4.46 -8.26 -17.71
C SER A 68 -4.22 -9.72 -17.35
N GLU A 69 -3.90 -10.02 -16.09
CA GLU A 69 -3.53 -11.33 -15.59
C GLU A 69 -4.68 -12.05 -14.86
N PHE A 70 -5.92 -11.54 -14.95
CA PHE A 70 -7.06 -12.07 -14.20
C PHE A 70 -7.74 -13.29 -14.83
N ALA A 71 -7.60 -13.45 -16.15
CA ALA A 71 -8.22 -14.58 -16.84
C ALA A 71 -7.76 -15.93 -16.24
N GLU A 72 -8.61 -16.95 -16.37
CA GLU A 72 -8.33 -18.30 -15.88
C GLU A 72 -6.96 -18.80 -16.32
N GLY A 73 -6.17 -19.31 -15.37
CA GLY A 73 -4.82 -19.84 -15.59
C GLY A 73 -3.72 -18.82 -15.82
N LYS A 74 -3.98 -17.49 -15.75
CA LYS A 74 -2.96 -16.46 -15.98
C LYS A 74 -2.33 -15.92 -14.70
N LEU A 75 -3.09 -15.78 -13.62
CA LEU A 75 -2.61 -15.15 -12.39
C LEU A 75 -1.40 -15.87 -11.78
N ILE A 76 -1.47 -17.19 -11.68
CA ILE A 76 -0.37 -18.00 -11.10
C ILE A 76 0.93 -17.86 -11.91
N PRO A 77 0.96 -18.03 -13.24
CA PRO A 77 2.16 -17.78 -14.04
C PRO A 77 2.70 -16.34 -13.88
N SER A 78 1.81 -15.34 -13.83
CA SER A 78 2.24 -13.95 -13.66
C SER A 78 2.92 -13.70 -12.32
N LEU A 79 2.41 -14.28 -11.22
CA LEU A 79 3.07 -14.21 -9.91
C LEU A 79 4.41 -14.95 -9.89
N LYS A 80 4.54 -16.08 -10.57
CA LYS A 80 5.83 -16.77 -10.71
C LYS A 80 6.85 -15.88 -11.44
N THR A 81 6.42 -15.19 -12.50
CA THR A 81 7.26 -14.20 -13.20
C THR A 81 7.64 -13.04 -12.28
N SER A 82 6.71 -12.56 -11.43
CA SER A 82 7.04 -11.54 -10.42
C SER A 82 8.10 -12.04 -9.43
N LEU A 83 7.98 -13.28 -8.95
CA LEU A 83 8.97 -13.89 -8.03
C LEU A 83 10.35 -14.01 -8.69
N GLU A 84 10.42 -14.41 -9.96
CA GLU A 84 11.67 -14.46 -10.73
C GLU A 84 12.32 -13.08 -10.84
N LYS A 85 11.55 -12.04 -11.21
CA LYS A 85 12.03 -10.65 -11.26
C LYS A 85 12.49 -10.15 -9.89
N LEU A 86 11.72 -10.42 -8.85
CA LEU A 86 11.99 -10.04 -7.47
C LEU A 86 13.12 -10.88 -6.82
N ARG A 87 13.61 -11.94 -7.50
CA ARG A 87 14.66 -12.85 -7.03
C ARG A 87 14.38 -13.43 -5.64
N THR A 88 13.15 -13.88 -5.43
CA THR A 88 12.68 -14.45 -4.16
C THR A 88 11.69 -15.58 -4.42
N ASP A 89 11.58 -16.52 -3.47
CA ASP A 89 10.71 -17.68 -3.59
C ASP A 89 9.29 -17.40 -3.09
N TYR A 90 9.06 -16.28 -2.40
CA TYR A 90 7.76 -15.93 -1.84
C TYR A 90 7.56 -14.42 -1.69
N LEU A 91 6.29 -14.02 -1.70
CA LEU A 91 5.82 -12.71 -1.27
C LEU A 91 5.30 -12.78 0.17
N ASP A 92 5.38 -11.69 0.90
CA ASP A 92 4.65 -11.57 2.16
C ASP A 92 3.18 -11.23 1.91
N LEU A 93 2.89 -10.42 0.89
CA LEU A 93 1.54 -10.07 0.47
C LEU A 93 1.43 -9.97 -1.06
N ALA A 94 0.44 -10.63 -1.64
CA ALA A 94 0.02 -10.43 -3.01
C ALA A 94 -1.37 -9.75 -3.05
N LEU A 95 -1.50 -8.69 -3.82
CA LEU A 95 -2.75 -7.95 -3.97
C LEU A 95 -3.31 -8.07 -5.39
N ILE A 96 -4.62 -8.10 -5.52
CA ILE A 96 -5.32 -7.66 -6.73
C ILE A 96 -5.19 -6.14 -6.79
N HIS A 97 -4.60 -5.59 -7.87
CA HIS A 97 -4.24 -4.17 -7.95
C HIS A 97 -5.46 -3.25 -8.09
N TRP A 98 -6.43 -3.67 -8.89
CA TRP A 98 -7.73 -3.02 -9.10
C TRP A 98 -8.79 -4.10 -9.28
N PRO A 99 -10.06 -3.85 -9.00
CA PRO A 99 -11.12 -4.75 -9.46
C PRO A 99 -11.09 -4.86 -11.00
N SER A 100 -11.64 -5.94 -11.54
CA SER A 100 -11.71 -6.13 -13.00
C SER A 100 -12.47 -4.96 -13.65
N PRO A 101 -11.85 -4.22 -14.60
CA PRO A 101 -12.54 -3.15 -15.30
C PRO A 101 -13.84 -3.66 -15.94
N ASN A 102 -14.95 -2.95 -15.72
CA ASN A 102 -16.28 -3.30 -16.26
C ASN A 102 -16.71 -4.76 -15.99
N ASP A 103 -16.16 -5.40 -14.96
CA ASP A 103 -16.38 -6.82 -14.64
C ASP A 103 -16.08 -7.77 -15.81
N GLU A 104 -15.14 -7.41 -16.69
CA GLU A 104 -14.74 -8.24 -17.86
C GLU A 104 -14.31 -9.65 -17.45
N VAL A 105 -13.66 -9.78 -16.30
CA VAL A 105 -13.36 -11.07 -15.67
C VAL A 105 -14.14 -11.17 -14.36
N PRO A 106 -14.99 -12.20 -14.17
CA PRO A 106 -15.74 -12.37 -12.92
C PRO A 106 -14.80 -12.40 -11.69
N MET A 107 -15.21 -11.74 -10.61
CA MET A 107 -14.39 -11.61 -9.40
C MET A 107 -13.93 -12.95 -8.82
N ALA A 108 -14.79 -13.97 -8.84
CA ALA A 108 -14.46 -15.31 -8.37
C ALA A 108 -13.24 -15.89 -9.09
N VAL A 109 -13.11 -15.67 -10.41
CA VAL A 109 -12.02 -16.25 -11.23
C VAL A 109 -10.65 -15.80 -10.74
N TYR A 110 -10.44 -14.51 -10.50
CA TYR A 110 -9.12 -14.02 -10.08
C TYR A 110 -8.90 -14.11 -8.56
N LEU A 111 -9.95 -14.07 -7.76
CA LEU A 111 -9.81 -14.25 -6.31
C LEU A 111 -9.49 -15.70 -5.93
N GLU A 112 -10.12 -16.67 -6.58
CA GLU A 112 -9.83 -18.10 -6.36
C GLU A 112 -8.38 -18.43 -6.77
N GLN A 113 -7.90 -17.90 -7.89
CA GLN A 113 -6.50 -18.05 -8.30
C GLN A 113 -5.54 -17.39 -7.28
N LEU A 114 -5.93 -16.26 -6.67
CA LEU A 114 -5.12 -15.63 -5.62
C LEU A 114 -5.05 -16.51 -4.37
N VAL A 115 -6.15 -17.15 -3.97
CA VAL A 115 -6.16 -18.17 -2.89
C VAL A 115 -5.28 -19.36 -3.24
N GLU A 116 -5.34 -19.83 -4.49
CA GLU A 116 -4.45 -20.89 -4.97
C GLU A 116 -2.97 -20.47 -4.86
N ALA A 117 -2.62 -19.24 -5.24
CA ALA A 117 -1.27 -18.72 -5.08
C ALA A 117 -0.77 -18.80 -3.64
N LYS A 118 -1.63 -18.52 -2.66
CA LYS A 118 -1.33 -18.69 -1.24
C LYS A 118 -1.13 -20.15 -0.88
N SER A 119 -1.98 -21.04 -1.35
CA SER A 119 -1.89 -22.47 -1.08
C SER A 119 -0.61 -23.11 -1.68
N LEU A 120 -0.15 -22.59 -2.82
CA LEU A 120 1.10 -22.96 -3.47
C LEU A 120 2.35 -22.35 -2.79
N GLY A 121 2.18 -21.49 -1.78
CA GLY A 121 3.27 -20.84 -1.06
C GLY A 121 3.94 -19.70 -1.82
N LEU A 122 3.34 -19.21 -2.92
CA LEU A 122 3.87 -18.06 -3.67
C LEU A 122 3.70 -16.75 -2.89
N THR A 123 2.73 -16.69 -2.00
CA THR A 123 2.51 -15.57 -1.08
C THR A 123 2.04 -16.07 0.28
N ARG A 124 2.38 -15.35 1.35
CA ARG A 124 1.94 -15.66 2.73
C ARG A 124 0.55 -15.14 3.02
N GLU A 125 0.26 -13.93 2.55
CA GLU A 125 -1.03 -13.27 2.72
C GLU A 125 -1.56 -12.80 1.37
N ILE A 126 -2.88 -12.66 1.28
CA ILE A 126 -3.57 -12.15 0.11
C ILE A 126 -4.47 -10.98 0.49
N GLY A 127 -4.68 -10.10 -0.48
CA GLY A 127 -5.54 -8.95 -0.29
C GLY A 127 -5.94 -8.33 -1.62
N VAL A 128 -6.60 -7.19 -1.51
CA VAL A 128 -7.09 -6.44 -2.67
C VAL A 128 -6.67 -4.98 -2.57
N SER A 129 -6.78 -4.25 -3.67
CA SER A 129 -6.51 -2.82 -3.71
C SER A 129 -7.59 -2.12 -4.53
N ASN A 130 -8.01 -0.93 -4.08
CA ASN A 130 -9.00 -0.10 -4.77
C ASN A 130 -10.41 -0.73 -4.86
N PHE A 131 -10.75 -1.63 -3.96
CA PHE A 131 -12.09 -2.19 -3.87
C PHE A 131 -13.00 -1.26 -3.07
N THR A 132 -14.24 -1.09 -3.54
CA THR A 132 -15.32 -0.42 -2.83
C THR A 132 -15.87 -1.31 -1.71
N VAL A 133 -16.70 -0.76 -0.82
CA VAL A 133 -17.39 -1.56 0.21
C VAL A 133 -18.21 -2.68 -0.40
N THR A 134 -18.92 -2.43 -1.50
CA THR A 134 -19.68 -3.46 -2.20
C THR A 134 -18.78 -4.57 -2.71
N GLN A 135 -17.67 -4.23 -3.38
CA GLN A 135 -16.73 -5.21 -3.90
C GLN A 135 -16.00 -5.99 -2.79
N LEU A 136 -15.76 -5.38 -1.64
CA LEU A 136 -15.22 -6.07 -0.46
C LEU A 136 -16.23 -7.09 0.11
N LYS A 137 -17.52 -6.74 0.15
CA LYS A 137 -18.59 -7.69 0.55
C LYS A 137 -18.65 -8.87 -0.40
N ASP A 138 -18.71 -8.61 -1.71
CA ASP A 138 -18.73 -9.66 -2.73
C ASP A 138 -17.50 -10.57 -2.63
N ALA A 139 -16.31 -10.00 -2.38
CA ALA A 139 -15.09 -10.77 -2.20
C ALA A 139 -15.12 -11.65 -0.94
N ILE A 140 -15.71 -11.15 0.16
CA ILE A 140 -15.91 -11.92 1.39
C ILE A 140 -16.95 -13.05 1.16
N ASP A 141 -18.01 -12.77 0.42
CA ASP A 141 -19.02 -13.79 0.07
C ASP A 141 -18.44 -14.92 -0.78
N ILE A 142 -17.50 -14.60 -1.69
CA ILE A 142 -16.80 -15.58 -2.54
C ILE A 142 -15.79 -16.40 -1.73
N LEU A 143 -14.94 -15.76 -0.93
CA LEU A 143 -13.79 -16.41 -0.30
C LEU A 143 -14.04 -16.85 1.15
N GLY A 144 -15.07 -16.34 1.77
CA GLY A 144 -15.33 -16.49 3.21
C GLY A 144 -14.66 -15.42 4.10
N PRO A 145 -15.16 -15.24 5.33
CA PRO A 145 -14.61 -14.27 6.27
C PRO A 145 -13.14 -14.54 6.60
N GLY A 146 -12.34 -13.49 6.70
CA GLY A 146 -10.92 -13.57 7.07
C GLY A 146 -9.98 -14.06 5.97
N ALA A 147 -10.48 -14.37 4.76
CA ALA A 147 -9.63 -14.74 3.64
C ALA A 147 -8.79 -13.57 3.12
N ILE A 148 -9.39 -12.37 3.07
CA ILE A 148 -8.72 -11.13 2.66
C ILE A 148 -8.04 -10.51 3.87
N ALA A 149 -6.70 -10.48 3.87
CA ALA A 149 -5.91 -9.92 4.97
C ALA A 149 -5.77 -8.40 4.88
N HIS A 150 -5.72 -7.83 3.66
CA HIS A 150 -5.40 -6.42 3.45
C HIS A 150 -6.26 -5.77 2.36
N GLN A 151 -6.61 -4.49 2.58
CA GLN A 151 -7.08 -3.56 1.58
C GLN A 151 -6.06 -2.43 1.44
N GLN A 152 -5.56 -2.20 0.22
CA GLN A 152 -4.70 -1.05 -0.07
C GLN A 152 -5.49 -0.02 -0.88
N VAL A 153 -5.63 1.20 -0.37
CA VAL A 153 -6.45 2.25 -0.99
C VAL A 153 -5.84 3.63 -0.76
N GLU A 154 -6.15 4.59 -1.63
CA GLU A 154 -5.74 5.98 -1.45
C GLU A 154 -6.37 6.56 -0.19
N ILE A 155 -5.53 6.95 0.79
CA ILE A 155 -5.99 7.64 2.00
C ILE A 155 -4.98 8.70 2.41
N HIS A 156 -5.46 9.89 2.66
CA HIS A 156 -4.74 11.04 3.18
C HIS A 156 -5.73 12.04 3.78
N PRO A 157 -5.31 13.09 4.47
CA PRO A 157 -6.24 14.03 5.11
C PRO A 157 -7.31 14.63 4.19
N LEU A 158 -7.05 14.73 2.88
CA LEU A 158 -7.96 15.33 1.88
C LEU A 158 -8.90 14.29 1.22
N LEU A 159 -8.64 13.00 1.44
CA LEU A 159 -9.45 11.85 1.01
C LEU A 159 -9.36 10.75 2.07
N GLN A 160 -10.32 10.67 2.95
CA GLN A 160 -10.25 9.80 4.12
C GLN A 160 -10.89 8.41 3.90
N ASN A 161 -11.64 8.23 2.83
CA ASN A 161 -12.30 6.96 2.46
C ASN A 161 -13.01 6.28 3.65
N ARG A 162 -13.72 7.06 4.48
CA ARG A 162 -14.26 6.63 5.79
C ARG A 162 -15.08 5.36 5.71
N LYS A 163 -15.98 5.24 4.72
CA LYS A 163 -16.83 4.05 4.56
C LYS A 163 -16.01 2.77 4.36
N VAL A 164 -14.96 2.85 3.52
CA VAL A 164 -14.05 1.72 3.29
C VAL A 164 -13.25 1.41 4.54
N VAL A 165 -12.75 2.44 5.23
CA VAL A 165 -11.98 2.29 6.47
C VAL A 165 -12.81 1.63 7.56
N GLU A 166 -14.01 2.13 7.83
CA GLU A 166 -14.94 1.59 8.84
C GLU A 166 -15.28 0.13 8.53
N PHE A 167 -15.66 -0.16 7.27
CA PHE A 167 -15.96 -1.53 6.86
C PHE A 167 -14.77 -2.48 7.04
N CYS A 168 -13.57 -2.08 6.62
CA CYS A 168 -12.37 -2.89 6.80
C CYS A 168 -12.07 -3.17 8.27
N GLN A 169 -12.22 -2.16 9.14
CA GLN A 169 -12.04 -2.30 10.59
C GLN A 169 -13.06 -3.28 11.18
N GLU A 170 -14.33 -3.20 10.80
CA GLU A 170 -15.39 -4.13 11.23
C GLU A 170 -15.11 -5.57 10.80
N GLN A 171 -14.52 -5.77 9.61
CA GLN A 171 -14.21 -7.09 9.06
C GLN A 171 -12.82 -7.62 9.48
N GLY A 172 -12.04 -6.83 10.24
CA GLY A 172 -10.67 -7.19 10.62
C GLY A 172 -9.69 -7.20 9.45
N ILE A 173 -9.97 -6.46 8.36
CA ILE A 173 -9.11 -6.29 7.19
C ILE A 173 -8.13 -5.14 7.48
N ALA A 174 -6.84 -5.41 7.41
CA ALA A 174 -5.82 -4.39 7.60
C ALA A 174 -5.78 -3.40 6.42
N ILE A 175 -5.46 -2.14 6.70
CA ILE A 175 -5.47 -1.07 5.69
C ILE A 175 -4.05 -0.59 5.43
N THR A 176 -3.70 -0.50 4.14
CA THR A 176 -2.52 0.22 3.68
C THR A 176 -2.94 1.46 2.90
N ALA A 177 -2.52 2.63 3.39
CA ALA A 177 -2.77 3.92 2.74
C ALA A 177 -1.66 4.22 1.72
N TYR A 178 -1.99 4.22 0.43
CA TYR A 178 -1.09 4.73 -0.60
C TYR A 178 -1.33 6.23 -0.85
N MET A 179 -0.35 6.89 -1.48
CA MET A 179 -0.35 8.36 -1.66
C MET A 179 -0.66 9.14 -0.37
N PRO A 180 -0.05 8.78 0.78
CA PRO A 180 -0.42 9.37 2.07
C PRO A 180 -0.12 10.87 2.18
N LEU A 181 0.57 11.43 1.19
CA LEU A 181 0.91 12.86 1.07
C LEU A 181 0.19 13.56 -0.10
N ALA A 182 -0.77 12.89 -0.77
CA ALA A 182 -1.57 13.45 -1.88
C ALA A 182 -0.72 14.19 -2.93
N TYR A 183 0.37 13.55 -3.43
CA TYR A 183 1.36 14.19 -4.30
C TYR A 183 1.94 15.51 -3.76
N GLY A 184 2.01 15.66 -2.44
CA GLY A 184 2.53 16.85 -1.78
C GLY A 184 1.48 17.92 -1.48
N LYS A 185 0.21 17.76 -1.87
CA LYS A 185 -0.86 18.73 -1.59
C LYS A 185 -1.05 18.98 -0.09
N VAL A 186 -0.88 17.95 0.74
CA VAL A 186 -0.97 18.06 2.21
C VAL A 186 0.11 18.97 2.81
N LEU A 187 1.21 19.23 2.11
CA LEU A 187 2.32 20.00 2.65
C LEU A 187 2.01 21.49 2.85
N SER A 188 1.02 22.01 2.14
CA SER A 188 0.55 23.39 2.21
C SER A 188 -0.75 23.57 2.99
N GLU A 189 -1.28 22.51 3.60
CA GLU A 189 -2.50 22.60 4.42
C GLU A 189 -2.21 23.33 5.74
N PRO A 190 -2.88 24.46 6.01
CA PRO A 190 -2.58 25.29 7.18
C PRO A 190 -2.67 24.52 8.51
N ILE A 191 -3.70 23.67 8.67
CA ILE A 191 -3.88 22.84 9.88
C ILE A 191 -2.68 21.93 10.10
N LEU A 192 -2.22 21.23 9.05
CA LEU A 192 -1.07 20.32 9.17
C LEU A 192 0.24 21.09 9.45
N MET A 193 0.39 22.28 8.88
CA MET A 193 1.54 23.14 9.12
C MET A 193 1.56 23.67 10.57
N GLU A 194 0.41 24.08 11.10
CA GLU A 194 0.28 24.59 12.48
C GLU A 194 0.58 23.48 13.50
N ILE A 195 -0.04 22.31 13.34
CA ILE A 195 0.24 21.14 14.18
C ILE A 195 1.73 20.75 14.06
N GLY A 196 2.27 20.72 12.85
CA GLY A 196 3.69 20.44 12.61
C GLY A 196 4.62 21.42 13.35
N LYS A 197 4.30 22.71 13.34
CA LYS A 197 5.05 23.72 14.08
C LYS A 197 5.02 23.47 15.60
N TYR A 198 3.87 23.10 16.14
CA TYR A 198 3.73 22.77 17.57
C TYR A 198 4.61 21.57 17.95
N HIS A 199 4.56 20.49 17.17
CA HIS A 199 5.35 19.28 17.39
C HIS A 199 6.80 19.37 16.90
N LYS A 200 7.20 20.47 16.25
CA LYS A 200 8.52 20.67 15.60
C LYS A 200 8.82 19.63 14.51
N VAL A 201 7.82 19.25 13.75
CA VAL A 201 7.88 18.32 12.64
C VAL A 201 7.25 18.95 11.38
N SER A 202 7.42 18.31 10.23
CA SER A 202 6.83 18.77 8.98
C SER A 202 5.34 18.39 8.86
N ALA A 203 4.59 19.11 8.02
CA ALA A 203 3.22 18.75 7.65
C ALA A 203 3.11 17.32 7.07
N ALA A 204 4.16 16.86 6.35
CA ALA A 204 4.24 15.48 5.88
C ALA A 204 4.24 14.49 7.05
N GLN A 205 5.05 14.71 8.07
CA GLN A 205 5.09 13.85 9.25
C GLN A 205 3.77 13.86 10.01
N VAL A 206 3.09 15.01 10.10
CA VAL A 206 1.75 15.10 10.71
C VAL A 206 0.74 14.27 9.92
N SER A 207 0.72 14.37 8.58
CA SER A 207 -0.16 13.56 7.73
C SER A 207 0.08 12.07 7.93
N LEU A 208 1.35 11.63 7.93
CA LEU A 208 1.72 10.24 8.18
C LEU A 208 1.32 9.77 9.58
N ALA A 209 1.62 10.57 10.61
CA ALA A 209 1.27 10.26 12.00
C ALA A 209 -0.25 10.13 12.19
N TRP A 210 -1.05 10.95 11.52
CA TRP A 210 -2.50 10.88 11.55
C TRP A 210 -3.04 9.55 10.99
N LEU A 211 -2.46 9.03 9.91
CA LEU A 211 -2.81 7.71 9.35
C LEU A 211 -2.35 6.57 10.26
N LEU A 212 -1.12 6.66 10.76
CA LEU A 212 -0.53 5.67 11.68
C LEU A 212 -1.32 5.56 12.98
N ALA A 213 -1.78 6.69 13.54
CA ALA A 213 -2.61 6.72 14.76
C ALA A 213 -3.95 5.99 14.60
N GLN A 214 -4.44 5.82 13.37
CA GLN A 214 -5.64 5.04 13.05
C GLN A 214 -5.34 3.55 12.79
N GLY A 215 -4.09 3.10 13.02
CA GLY A 215 -3.69 1.70 12.84
C GLY A 215 -3.41 1.31 11.39
N MET A 216 -3.29 2.27 10.48
CA MET A 216 -3.01 2.00 9.07
C MET A 216 -1.50 1.83 8.82
N THR A 217 -1.15 1.03 7.83
CA THR A 217 0.17 1.06 7.22
C THR A 217 0.24 2.17 6.18
N VAL A 218 1.35 2.88 6.10
CA VAL A 218 1.58 3.94 5.10
C VAL A 218 2.78 3.62 4.22
N ILE A 219 2.69 3.92 2.92
CA ILE A 219 3.74 3.63 1.94
C ILE A 219 4.15 4.89 1.16
N PRO A 220 4.67 5.93 1.84
CA PRO A 220 5.19 7.10 1.14
C PRO A 220 6.37 6.73 0.25
N SER A 221 6.58 7.53 -0.81
CA SER A 221 7.73 7.41 -1.71
C SER A 221 8.58 8.66 -1.64
N SER A 222 9.91 8.51 -1.59
CA SER A 222 10.85 9.62 -1.72
C SER A 222 12.23 9.13 -2.13
N THR A 223 12.85 9.84 -3.08
CA THR A 223 14.23 9.62 -3.51
C THR A 223 15.26 10.33 -2.61
N LYS A 224 14.82 11.18 -1.69
CA LYS A 224 15.69 11.96 -0.80
C LYS A 224 15.83 11.28 0.54
N ARG A 225 17.08 11.03 0.97
CA ARG A 225 17.41 10.40 2.25
C ARG A 225 16.78 11.13 3.45
N GLU A 226 16.85 12.46 3.45
CA GLU A 226 16.30 13.29 4.52
C GLU A 226 14.77 13.15 4.63
N HIS A 227 14.07 13.03 3.51
CA HIS A 227 12.61 12.79 3.52
C HIS A 227 12.28 11.38 3.99
N GLN A 228 13.05 10.36 3.57
CA GLN A 228 12.85 8.99 4.06
C GLN A 228 13.05 8.91 5.58
N ALA A 229 14.12 9.55 6.10
CA ALA A 229 14.37 9.61 7.54
C ALA A 229 13.26 10.37 8.28
N ALA A 230 12.79 11.50 7.76
CA ALA A 230 11.68 12.26 8.33
C ALA A 230 10.36 11.45 8.31
N ASN A 231 10.09 10.69 7.23
CA ASN A 231 8.91 9.82 7.16
C ASN A 231 8.96 8.73 8.26
N LEU A 232 10.11 8.07 8.46
CA LEU A 232 10.26 7.11 9.56
C LEU A 232 10.06 7.76 10.92
N ALA A 233 10.56 8.97 11.14
CA ALA A 233 10.38 9.69 12.38
C ALA A 233 8.92 10.06 12.67
N ALA A 234 8.01 9.98 11.69
CA ALA A 234 6.57 10.15 11.92
C ALA A 234 5.98 9.05 12.83
N LEU A 235 6.64 7.89 12.95
CA LEU A 235 6.25 6.83 13.89
C LEU A 235 6.31 7.26 15.37
N GLU A 236 7.13 8.26 15.67
CA GLU A 236 7.32 8.80 17.03
C GLU A 236 6.43 10.03 17.33
N VAL A 237 5.66 10.51 16.34
CA VAL A 237 4.76 11.65 16.49
C VAL A 237 3.44 11.21 17.07
N SER A 238 3.11 11.70 18.27
CA SER A 238 1.83 11.44 18.92
C SER A 238 0.93 12.67 18.78
N LEU A 239 -0.23 12.48 18.15
CA LEU A 239 -1.24 13.52 17.98
C LEU A 239 -2.31 13.43 19.08
N SER A 240 -2.79 14.56 19.60
CA SER A 240 -3.90 14.61 20.53
C SER A 240 -5.23 14.31 19.83
N SER A 241 -6.27 14.01 20.60
CA SER A 241 -7.63 13.79 20.06
C SER A 241 -8.16 15.02 19.32
N GLU A 242 -7.83 16.22 19.80
CA GLU A 242 -8.20 17.50 19.22
C GLU A 242 -7.51 17.69 17.87
N GLU A 243 -6.20 17.40 17.77
CA GLU A 243 -5.45 17.47 16.53
C GLU A 243 -5.95 16.43 15.51
N MET A 244 -6.24 15.19 15.95
CA MET A 244 -6.85 14.18 15.11
C MET A 244 -8.20 14.66 14.54
N ALA A 245 -9.04 15.29 15.36
CA ALA A 245 -10.34 15.83 14.94
C ALA A 245 -10.16 17.02 13.98
N GLN A 246 -9.20 17.91 14.23
CA GLN A 246 -8.89 19.02 13.32
C GLN A 246 -8.46 18.53 11.95
N ILE A 247 -7.56 17.54 11.89
CA ILE A 247 -7.11 16.95 10.62
C ILE A 247 -8.29 16.27 9.91
N ALA A 248 -9.19 15.62 10.64
CA ALA A 248 -10.37 14.99 10.07
C ALA A 248 -11.34 15.99 9.38
N THR A 249 -11.26 17.31 9.67
CA THR A 249 -12.03 18.34 8.96
C THR A 249 -11.50 18.65 7.57
N LEU A 250 -10.31 18.16 7.20
CA LEU A 250 -9.70 18.40 5.88
C LEU A 250 -10.30 17.53 4.77
N GLU A 251 -11.20 16.60 5.09
CA GLU A 251 -11.90 15.77 4.10
C GLU A 251 -12.63 16.64 3.07
N ARG A 252 -12.35 16.38 1.79
CA ARG A 252 -13.01 17.09 0.68
C ARG A 252 -13.16 16.25 -0.60
N GLY A 253 -12.96 14.92 -0.49
CA GLY A 253 -13.09 14.00 -1.61
C GLY A 253 -12.01 14.16 -2.68
N GLU A 254 -10.84 14.69 -2.33
CA GLU A 254 -9.79 15.02 -3.29
C GLU A 254 -8.98 13.79 -3.69
N ARG A 255 -9.49 13.00 -4.64
CA ARG A 255 -8.84 11.81 -5.14
C ARG A 255 -7.74 12.14 -6.15
N CYS A 256 -6.59 11.49 -6.00
CA CYS A 256 -5.44 11.62 -6.89
C CYS A 256 -5.33 10.46 -7.91
N ALA A 257 -5.80 9.27 -7.53
CA ALA A 257 -5.79 8.08 -8.38
C ALA A 257 -7.22 7.73 -8.80
N ASP A 258 -7.63 8.19 -9.97
CA ASP A 258 -8.96 7.99 -10.54
C ASP A 258 -8.86 7.73 -12.06
N PRO A 259 -8.31 6.57 -12.48
CA PRO A 259 -8.23 6.23 -13.89
C PRO A 259 -9.63 5.92 -14.46
N ASP A 260 -9.80 6.03 -15.79
CA ASP A 260 -11.08 5.84 -16.47
C ASP A 260 -11.75 4.47 -16.20
N PHE A 261 -10.98 3.48 -15.79
CA PHE A 261 -11.46 2.15 -15.43
C PHE A 261 -11.68 1.96 -13.92
N ALA A 262 -11.52 3.00 -13.12
CA ALA A 262 -11.77 2.92 -11.68
C ALA A 262 -13.22 2.54 -11.38
N PRO A 263 -13.49 1.87 -10.25
CA PRO A 263 -14.86 1.60 -9.84
C PRO A 263 -15.61 2.91 -9.52
N VAL A 264 -16.93 2.84 -9.51
CA VAL A 264 -17.74 3.92 -8.93
C VAL A 264 -17.52 3.90 -7.43
N TRP A 265 -16.86 4.92 -6.91
CA TRP A 265 -16.45 5.01 -5.51
C TRP A 265 -17.62 5.17 -4.53
N ASP A 266 -17.44 4.77 -3.26
CA ASP A 266 -18.44 4.80 -2.17
C ASP A 266 -18.87 6.22 -1.75
#